data_1e3318283d8d931b8ad1aa6e17fe672a
#
_entry.id   1e3318283d8d931b8ad1aa6e17fe672a
#
_cell.length_a   1.000
_cell.length_b   1.000
_cell.length_c   1.000
_cell.angle_alpha   90.00
_cell.angle_beta   90.00
_cell.angle_gamma   90.00
#
_symmetry.space_group_name_H-M   'P 1'
#
loop_
_entity.id
_entity.type
_entity.pdbx_description
1 polymer ?
#
loop_
_entity_poly.entity_id
_entity_poly.type
_entity_poly.pdbx_seq_one_letter_code
_entity_poly.pdbx_strand_id
1 'polypeptide(L)'
;MTKKILVWALVIAFLAATMGCAEWNRTQKGAAIGAGAGAAAGGLIGAASGNTAAGLLIGAAVGGVAGAFIGRYMDKQAEEIERDIAGARVERIGEGIKITFDSGILFDVNQADLKYDSQTELAQLSTILNKYADTNIMLAGHTDSTGSAEYNMGLSQRRARTVADYLVAQNVDPIRLDVQGFGEDEPIASNDTAAGRALNRRVEVAIWANDKLKKVAAEKAG
;
A
#
# COMPACT_ATOMS: atom_id res chain seq x y z
N MET A 1 -2.41 41.69 12.18
CA MET A 1 -2.75 41.87 10.74
C MET A 1 -2.01 40.91 9.81
N THR A 2 -0.81 40.51 10.10
CA THR A 2 0.05 39.65 9.24
C THR A 2 -0.44 38.21 8.97
N LYS A 3 -1.04 37.53 9.96
CA LYS A 3 -1.53 36.15 9.80
C LYS A 3 -2.72 36.01 8.82
N LYS A 4 -3.63 37.00 8.80
CA LYS A 4 -4.77 37.00 7.87
C LYS A 4 -4.31 37.26 6.44
N ILE A 5 -3.30 38.09 6.22
CA ILE A 5 -2.73 38.38 4.90
C ILE A 5 -2.03 37.16 4.35
N LEU A 6 -1.33 36.38 5.18
CA LEU A 6 -0.65 35.15 4.77
C LEU A 6 -1.65 34.04 4.34
N VAL A 7 -2.76 33.89 5.06
CA VAL A 7 -3.83 32.97 4.71
C VAL A 7 -4.49 33.35 3.38
N TRP A 8 -4.77 34.62 3.16
CA TRP A 8 -5.36 35.08 1.89
C TRP A 8 -4.38 34.99 0.73
N ALA A 9 -3.07 35.17 0.94
CA ALA A 9 -2.04 34.96 -0.06
C ALA A 9 -1.92 33.49 -0.47
N LEU A 10 -2.04 32.54 0.48
CA LEU A 10 -2.07 31.11 0.20
C LEU A 10 -3.34 30.68 -0.55
N VAL A 11 -4.50 31.23 -0.19
CA VAL A 11 -5.76 30.96 -0.90
C VAL A 11 -5.73 31.49 -2.34
N ILE A 12 -5.16 32.68 -2.55
CA ILE A 12 -5.01 33.30 -3.88
C ILE A 12 -3.99 32.51 -4.72
N ALA A 13 -2.88 32.07 -4.14
CA ALA A 13 -1.89 31.22 -4.82
C ALA A 13 -2.49 29.87 -5.23
N PHE A 14 -3.36 29.29 -4.41
CA PHE A 14 -4.09 28.04 -4.71
C PHE A 14 -5.11 28.25 -5.85
N LEU A 15 -5.81 29.38 -5.87
CA LEU A 15 -6.77 29.74 -6.93
C LEU A 15 -6.07 30.09 -8.26
N ALA A 16 -4.88 30.70 -8.23
CA ALA A 16 -4.11 31.02 -9.44
C ALA A 16 -3.52 29.79 -10.13
N ALA A 17 -3.24 28.71 -9.40
CA ALA A 17 -2.76 27.45 -9.95
C ALA A 17 -3.83 26.71 -10.79
N THR A 18 -5.11 27.14 -10.74
CA THR A 18 -6.23 26.52 -11.47
C THR A 18 -6.53 27.20 -12.83
N MET A 19 -5.82 28.24 -13.24
CA MET A 19 -6.12 29.02 -14.48
C MET A 19 -5.07 28.91 -15.59
N GLY A 20 -4.33 27.82 -15.71
CA GLY A 20 -3.36 27.60 -16.82
C GLY A 20 -4.00 26.96 -18.03
N CYS A 21 -4.11 27.66 -19.16
CA CYS A 21 -4.67 27.24 -20.46
C CYS A 21 -3.81 26.16 -21.16
N ALA A 22 -4.41 25.17 -21.74
CA ALA A 22 -4.39 24.67 -23.13
C ALA A 22 -4.60 23.15 -23.24
N GLU A 23 -5.59 22.75 -23.99
CA GLU A 23 -5.76 21.57 -24.88
C GLU A 23 -5.24 20.18 -24.53
N TRP A 24 -5.03 19.88 -23.28
CA TRP A 24 -5.05 18.52 -22.76
C TRP A 24 -6.13 18.46 -21.71
N ASN A 25 -7.08 17.57 -21.86
CA ASN A 25 -8.22 17.47 -20.97
C ASN A 25 -7.72 17.51 -19.52
N ARG A 26 -8.10 18.55 -18.77
CA ARG A 26 -7.54 18.90 -17.44
C ARG A 26 -7.61 17.74 -16.46
N THR A 27 -8.55 16.83 -16.64
CA THR A 27 -8.72 15.60 -15.84
C THR A 27 -7.56 14.62 -16.06
N GLN A 28 -7.05 14.49 -17.29
CA GLN A 28 -5.96 13.56 -17.62
C GLN A 28 -4.59 14.06 -17.09
N LYS A 29 -4.32 15.37 -17.16
CA LYS A 29 -3.08 15.94 -16.58
C LYS A 29 -3.08 15.92 -15.06
N GLY A 30 -4.23 16.22 -14.43
CA GLY A 30 -4.36 16.18 -12.97
C GLY A 30 -4.20 14.76 -12.43
N ALA A 31 -4.76 13.75 -13.11
CA ALA A 31 -4.67 12.37 -12.70
C ALA A 31 -3.23 11.81 -12.84
N ALA A 32 -2.53 12.11 -13.96
CA ALA A 32 -1.17 11.58 -14.18
C ALA A 32 -0.12 12.22 -13.24
N ILE A 33 -0.23 13.53 -12.98
CA ILE A 33 0.70 14.24 -12.07
C ILE A 33 0.31 13.98 -10.61
N GLY A 34 -1.00 13.91 -10.30
CA GLY A 34 -1.49 13.70 -8.94
C GLY A 34 -1.19 12.30 -8.42
N ALA A 35 -1.33 11.26 -9.27
CA ALA A 35 -1.18 9.88 -8.83
C ALA A 35 0.28 9.49 -8.59
N GLY A 36 1.24 9.93 -9.43
CA GLY A 36 2.65 9.64 -9.22
C GLY A 36 3.25 10.47 -8.08
N ALA A 37 3.03 11.80 -8.09
CA ALA A 37 3.49 12.69 -7.04
C ALA A 37 2.72 12.48 -5.73
N GLY A 38 1.44 12.13 -5.80
CA GLY A 38 0.61 11.85 -4.63
C GLY A 38 1.01 10.59 -3.91
N ALA A 39 1.34 9.49 -4.62
CA ALA A 39 1.81 8.26 -4.00
C ALA A 39 3.17 8.45 -3.32
N ALA A 40 4.11 9.15 -3.97
CA ALA A 40 5.40 9.48 -3.37
C ALA A 40 5.25 10.41 -2.14
N ALA A 41 4.44 11.47 -2.25
CA ALA A 41 4.17 12.37 -1.13
C ALA A 41 3.38 11.67 -0.01
N GLY A 42 2.40 10.83 -0.36
CA GLY A 42 1.62 10.04 0.58
C GLY A 42 2.48 9.05 1.35
N GLY A 43 3.42 8.35 0.67
CA GLY A 43 4.39 7.47 1.28
C GLY A 43 5.28 8.19 2.29
N LEU A 44 5.77 9.38 1.95
CA LEU A 44 6.59 10.20 2.86
C LEU A 44 5.78 10.69 4.07
N ILE A 45 4.53 11.10 3.86
CA ILE A 45 3.63 11.50 4.96
C ILE A 45 3.31 10.29 5.83
N GLY A 46 3.07 9.14 5.22
CA GLY A 46 2.82 7.87 5.91
C GLY A 46 3.98 7.46 6.77
N ALA A 47 5.22 7.52 6.25
CA ALA A 47 6.44 7.24 7.01
C ALA A 47 6.57 8.17 8.21
N ALA A 48 6.32 9.48 8.02
CA ALA A 48 6.34 10.45 9.11
C ALA A 48 5.25 10.19 10.16
N SER A 49 4.16 9.52 9.78
CA SER A 49 3.04 9.15 10.66
C SER A 49 3.17 7.73 11.23
N GLY A 50 4.26 7.00 10.91
CA GLY A 50 4.46 5.61 11.34
C GLY A 50 3.59 4.59 10.60
N ASN A 51 3.11 4.88 9.38
CA ASN A 51 2.36 3.94 8.55
C ASN A 51 2.53 4.23 7.06
N THR A 52 3.68 3.85 6.51
CA THR A 52 4.04 4.07 5.11
C THR A 52 3.06 3.42 4.13
N ALA A 53 2.60 2.20 4.41
CA ALA A 53 1.64 1.49 3.56
C ALA A 53 0.31 2.26 3.41
N ALA A 54 -0.27 2.71 4.52
CA ALA A 54 -1.50 3.49 4.50
C ALA A 54 -1.30 4.85 3.80
N GLY A 55 -0.20 5.54 4.07
CA GLY A 55 0.13 6.82 3.43
C GLY A 55 0.26 6.69 1.92
N LEU A 56 0.92 5.62 1.43
CA LEU A 56 1.05 5.32 0.01
C LEU A 56 -0.32 5.09 -0.64
N LEU A 57 -1.22 4.32 0.00
CA LEU A 57 -2.55 4.05 -0.54
C LEU A 57 -3.42 5.32 -0.63
N ILE A 58 -3.35 6.20 0.37
CA ILE A 58 -4.04 7.49 0.34
C ILE A 58 -3.47 8.38 -0.76
N GLY A 59 -2.14 8.46 -0.89
CA GLY A 59 -1.48 9.28 -1.91
C GLY A 59 -1.67 8.76 -3.34
N ALA A 60 -1.96 7.47 -3.53
CA ALA A 60 -2.19 6.87 -4.84
C ALA A 60 -3.61 7.11 -5.40
N ALA A 61 -4.54 7.65 -4.61
CA ALA A 61 -5.92 7.88 -4.99
C ALA A 61 -6.04 8.89 -6.15
N VAL A 62 -6.93 8.60 -7.10
CA VAL A 62 -7.17 9.40 -8.31
C VAL A 62 -8.35 10.35 -8.13
N GLY A 63 -9.38 9.91 -7.41
CA GLY A 63 -10.61 10.67 -7.17
C GLY A 63 -11.54 10.82 -8.39
N GLY A 64 -12.70 11.42 -8.17
CA GLY A 64 -13.68 11.68 -9.21
C GLY A 64 -14.30 10.41 -9.83
N VAL A 65 -14.77 10.50 -11.09
CA VAL A 65 -15.41 9.37 -11.80
C VAL A 65 -14.41 8.24 -12.06
N ALA A 66 -13.18 8.58 -12.42
CA ALA A 66 -12.09 7.61 -12.58
C ALA A 66 -11.80 6.87 -11.28
N GLY A 67 -11.75 7.58 -10.14
CA GLY A 67 -11.59 6.97 -8.82
C GLY A 67 -12.75 6.04 -8.45
N ALA A 68 -13.98 6.37 -8.82
CA ALA A 68 -15.12 5.48 -8.62
C ALA A 68 -15.03 4.18 -9.45
N PHE A 69 -14.43 4.23 -10.64
CA PHE A 69 -14.15 3.03 -11.43
C PHE A 69 -13.07 2.16 -10.76
N ILE A 70 -11.95 2.78 -10.36
CA ILE A 70 -10.88 2.11 -9.63
C ILE A 70 -11.42 1.53 -8.32
N GLY A 71 -12.19 2.29 -7.57
CA GLY A 71 -12.81 1.86 -6.32
C GLY A 71 -13.58 0.55 -6.49
N ARG A 72 -14.50 0.46 -7.46
CA ARG A 72 -15.24 -0.77 -7.75
C ARG A 72 -14.37 -1.96 -8.17
N TYR A 73 -13.27 -1.71 -8.89
CA TYR A 73 -12.32 -2.74 -9.24
C TYR A 73 -11.61 -3.29 -7.99
N MET A 74 -11.18 -2.38 -7.10
CA MET A 74 -10.53 -2.73 -5.84
C MET A 74 -11.51 -3.36 -4.84
N ASP A 75 -12.79 -2.93 -4.80
CA ASP A 75 -13.80 -3.54 -3.93
C ASP A 75 -13.97 -5.02 -4.24
N LYS A 76 -14.11 -5.37 -5.53
CA LYS A 76 -14.20 -6.78 -5.95
C LYS A 76 -12.96 -7.58 -5.60
N GLN A 77 -11.77 -6.99 -5.76
CA GLN A 77 -10.52 -7.64 -5.39
C GLN A 77 -10.46 -7.86 -3.88
N ALA A 78 -10.82 -6.86 -3.06
CA ALA A 78 -10.83 -6.96 -1.61
C ALA A 78 -11.83 -8.02 -1.12
N GLU A 79 -13.05 -8.06 -1.67
CA GLU A 79 -14.08 -9.06 -1.35
C GLU A 79 -13.59 -10.50 -1.65
N GLU A 80 -12.87 -10.70 -2.76
CA GLU A 80 -12.30 -12.01 -3.09
C GLU A 80 -11.19 -12.39 -2.12
N ILE A 81 -10.31 -11.45 -1.76
CA ILE A 81 -9.24 -11.69 -0.78
C ILE A 81 -9.84 -12.02 0.60
N GLU A 82 -10.81 -11.25 1.06
CA GLU A 82 -11.48 -11.43 2.35
C GLU A 82 -12.19 -12.78 2.46
N ARG A 83 -12.81 -13.22 1.37
CA ARG A 83 -13.51 -14.51 1.31
C ARG A 83 -12.56 -15.71 1.27
N ASP A 84 -11.47 -15.61 0.50
CA ASP A 84 -10.64 -16.76 0.13
C ASP A 84 -9.39 -16.91 1.02
N ILE A 85 -9.00 -15.86 1.80
CA ILE A 85 -7.79 -15.85 2.63
C ILE A 85 -8.16 -15.63 4.10
N ALA A 86 -8.29 -16.72 4.84
CA ALA A 86 -8.78 -16.68 6.23
C ALA A 86 -7.75 -16.08 7.22
N GLY A 87 -6.45 -16.20 6.94
CA GLY A 87 -5.37 -15.76 7.83
C GLY A 87 -4.99 -14.28 7.70
N ALA A 88 -5.72 -13.51 6.88
CA ALA A 88 -5.41 -12.12 6.59
C ALA A 88 -6.49 -11.16 7.08
N ARG A 89 -6.07 -9.99 7.55
CA ARG A 89 -6.97 -8.86 7.78
C ARG A 89 -6.92 -7.95 6.56
N VAL A 90 -8.08 -7.71 5.96
CA VAL A 90 -8.21 -6.88 4.75
C VAL A 90 -8.88 -5.56 5.10
N GLU A 91 -8.29 -4.46 4.66
CA GLU A 91 -8.78 -3.10 4.91
C GLU A 91 -8.77 -2.30 3.62
N ARG A 92 -9.87 -1.61 3.31
CA ARG A 92 -9.94 -0.63 2.24
C ARG A 92 -9.40 0.71 2.74
N ILE A 93 -8.38 1.26 2.06
CA ILE A 93 -7.80 2.57 2.38
C ILE A 93 -7.82 3.43 1.12
N GLY A 94 -8.70 4.43 1.08
CA GLY A 94 -8.94 5.19 -0.15
C GLY A 94 -9.36 4.29 -1.31
N GLU A 95 -8.64 4.38 -2.42
CA GLU A 95 -8.84 3.51 -3.59
C GLU A 95 -7.94 2.25 -3.56
N GLY A 96 -7.18 2.01 -2.48
CA GLY A 96 -6.29 0.87 -2.35
C GLY A 96 -6.80 -0.19 -1.37
N ILE A 97 -6.04 -1.28 -1.23
CA ILE A 97 -6.28 -2.40 -0.32
C ILE A 97 -5.03 -2.58 0.53
N LYS A 98 -5.19 -2.71 1.84
CA LYS A 98 -4.15 -3.17 2.74
C LYS A 98 -4.53 -4.54 3.30
N ILE A 99 -3.63 -5.50 3.16
CA ILE A 99 -3.76 -6.83 3.74
C ILE A 99 -2.69 -6.95 4.81
N THR A 100 -3.05 -7.42 5.99
CA THR A 100 -2.13 -7.65 7.09
C THR A 100 -2.12 -9.12 7.46
N PHE A 101 -0.95 -9.73 7.40
CA PHE A 101 -0.67 -11.09 7.89
C PHE A 101 0.13 -11.00 9.17
N ASP A 102 -0.32 -11.66 10.23
CA ASP A 102 0.51 -11.83 11.42
C ASP A 102 1.72 -12.70 11.09
N SER A 103 2.93 -12.27 11.48
CA SER A 103 4.15 -13.02 11.17
C SER A 103 4.15 -14.44 11.71
N GLY A 104 3.44 -14.69 12.83
CA GLY A 104 3.31 -16.04 13.41
C GLY A 104 2.50 -17.00 12.53
N ILE A 105 1.66 -16.50 11.62
CA ILE A 105 0.99 -17.29 10.59
C ILE A 105 1.99 -17.68 9.51
N LEU A 106 2.79 -16.72 9.03
CA LEU A 106 3.67 -16.91 7.88
C LEU A 106 4.99 -17.61 8.23
N PHE A 107 5.57 -17.35 9.40
CA PHE A 107 6.92 -17.76 9.77
C PHE A 107 6.99 -18.33 11.18
N ASP A 108 7.99 -19.16 11.44
CA ASP A 108 8.38 -19.51 12.80
C ASP A 108 9.14 -18.37 13.50
N VAL A 109 9.30 -18.49 14.82
CA VAL A 109 9.98 -17.47 15.63
C VAL A 109 11.42 -17.26 15.12
N ASN A 110 11.78 -16.02 14.86
CA ASN A 110 13.09 -15.59 14.32
C ASN A 110 13.43 -16.18 12.94
N GLN A 111 12.48 -16.81 12.27
CA GLN A 111 12.67 -17.33 10.91
C GLN A 111 12.06 -16.38 9.84
N ALA A 112 12.53 -16.57 8.61
CA ALA A 112 11.98 -15.92 7.43
C ALA A 112 11.51 -16.95 6.37
N ASP A 113 11.65 -18.24 6.64
CA ASP A 113 11.15 -19.31 5.77
C ASP A 113 9.65 -19.48 5.99
N LEU A 114 8.89 -19.57 4.89
CA LEU A 114 7.42 -19.73 4.94
C LEU A 114 7.03 -21.10 5.50
N LYS A 115 6.07 -21.08 6.41
CA LYS A 115 5.39 -22.30 6.87
C LYS A 115 4.61 -22.94 5.72
N TYR A 116 4.44 -24.24 5.77
CA TYR A 116 3.70 -24.98 4.75
C TYR A 116 2.25 -24.48 4.58
N ASP A 117 1.55 -24.28 5.70
CA ASP A 117 0.16 -23.81 5.68
C ASP A 117 0.02 -22.40 5.07
N SER A 118 0.98 -21.51 5.34
CA SER A 118 0.97 -20.17 4.76
C SER A 118 1.21 -20.14 3.25
N GLN A 119 1.90 -21.14 2.70
CA GLN A 119 2.07 -21.27 1.25
C GLN A 119 0.74 -21.46 0.53
N THR A 120 -0.22 -22.17 1.13
CA THR A 120 -1.57 -22.32 0.56
C THR A 120 -2.30 -20.97 0.48
N GLU A 121 -2.27 -20.16 1.55
CA GLU A 121 -2.89 -18.84 1.56
C GLU A 121 -2.23 -17.88 0.58
N LEU A 122 -0.90 -17.90 0.49
CA LEU A 122 -0.16 -17.09 -0.48
C LEU A 122 -0.38 -17.55 -1.93
N ALA A 123 -0.61 -18.85 -2.19
CA ALA A 123 -0.99 -19.34 -3.51
C ALA A 123 -2.39 -18.86 -3.91
N GLN A 124 -3.34 -18.83 -2.98
CA GLN A 124 -4.66 -18.24 -3.22
C GLN A 124 -4.55 -16.73 -3.48
N LEU A 125 -3.76 -16.01 -2.68
CA LEU A 125 -3.48 -14.60 -2.90
C LEU A 125 -2.89 -14.36 -4.29
N SER A 126 -1.90 -15.15 -4.71
CA SER A 126 -1.27 -15.02 -6.02
C SER A 126 -2.26 -15.20 -7.17
N THR A 127 -3.23 -16.13 -7.03
CA THR A 127 -4.31 -16.34 -8.02
C THR A 127 -5.16 -15.07 -8.17
N ILE A 128 -5.52 -14.43 -7.06
CA ILE A 128 -6.28 -13.18 -7.07
C ILE A 128 -5.41 -12.04 -7.65
N LEU A 129 -4.15 -11.91 -7.24
CA LEU A 129 -3.23 -10.90 -7.76
C LEU A 129 -3.01 -11.03 -9.27
N ASN A 130 -2.96 -12.24 -9.81
CA ASN A 130 -2.84 -12.51 -11.25
C ASN A 130 -4.13 -12.17 -12.00
N LYS A 131 -5.31 -12.43 -11.41
CA LYS A 131 -6.61 -12.03 -11.94
C LYS A 131 -6.76 -10.51 -12.02
N TYR A 132 -6.26 -9.79 -11.01
CA TYR A 132 -6.29 -8.34 -10.91
C TYR A 132 -4.91 -7.74 -11.25
N ALA A 133 -4.42 -8.03 -12.47
CA ALA A 133 -3.04 -7.75 -12.89
C ALA A 133 -2.72 -6.24 -13.01
N ASP A 134 -3.73 -5.36 -13.13
CA ASP A 134 -3.54 -3.93 -13.34
C ASP A 134 -3.33 -3.15 -12.03
N THR A 135 -2.62 -3.77 -11.07
CA THR A 135 -2.28 -3.18 -9.77
C THR A 135 -0.78 -3.28 -9.48
N ASN A 136 -0.27 -2.36 -8.66
CA ASN A 136 1.03 -2.44 -8.02
C ASN A 136 0.86 -2.96 -6.59
N ILE A 137 1.94 -3.52 -6.03
CA ILE A 137 1.92 -4.21 -4.74
C ILE A 137 3.17 -3.84 -3.96
N MET A 138 3.04 -3.33 -2.74
CA MET A 138 4.15 -3.21 -1.80
C MET A 138 4.03 -4.30 -0.74
N LEU A 139 5.14 -4.96 -0.46
CA LEU A 139 5.31 -5.93 0.61
C LEU A 139 6.15 -5.30 1.72
N ALA A 140 5.55 -5.03 2.85
CA ALA A 140 6.15 -4.35 3.98
C ALA A 140 6.32 -5.31 5.16
N GLY A 141 7.55 -5.60 5.56
CA GLY A 141 7.86 -6.43 6.72
C GLY A 141 8.08 -5.58 7.97
N HIS A 142 7.55 -6.05 9.11
CA HIS A 142 7.68 -5.39 10.41
C HIS A 142 8.04 -6.39 11.50
N THR A 143 8.72 -5.91 12.55
CA THR A 143 9.04 -6.66 13.77
C THR A 143 8.47 -5.96 15.00
N ASP A 144 8.55 -6.60 16.14
CA ASP A 144 8.48 -5.90 17.42
C ASP A 144 9.86 -5.33 17.80
N SER A 145 9.94 -4.64 18.93
CA SER A 145 11.20 -4.04 19.44
C SER A 145 12.11 -5.02 20.18
N THR A 146 11.92 -6.33 20.03
CA THR A 146 12.80 -7.34 20.68
C THR A 146 14.04 -7.56 19.85
N GLY A 147 15.21 -7.29 20.42
CA GLY A 147 16.50 -7.41 19.74
C GLY A 147 17.11 -6.06 19.35
N SER A 148 18.11 -6.07 18.45
CA SER A 148 18.66 -4.82 17.94
C SER A 148 17.88 -4.31 16.73
N ALA A 149 17.82 -2.99 16.57
CA ALA A 149 17.16 -2.37 15.42
C ALA A 149 17.73 -2.85 14.07
N GLU A 150 19.07 -3.04 14.00
CA GLU A 150 19.73 -3.58 12.81
C GLU A 150 19.29 -5.02 12.49
N TYR A 151 19.20 -5.88 13.51
CA TYR A 151 18.69 -7.24 13.35
C TYR A 151 17.24 -7.24 12.88
N ASN A 152 16.40 -6.42 13.50
CA ASN A 152 14.99 -6.28 13.19
C ASN A 152 14.76 -5.75 11.75
N MET A 153 15.54 -4.77 11.33
CA MET A 153 15.54 -4.27 9.95
C MET A 153 15.88 -5.41 8.97
N GLY A 154 16.95 -6.14 9.21
CA GLY A 154 17.35 -7.27 8.37
C GLY A 154 16.31 -8.40 8.34
N LEU A 155 15.70 -8.73 9.49
CA LEU A 155 14.67 -9.77 9.57
C LEU A 155 13.40 -9.39 8.82
N SER A 156 12.93 -8.16 8.99
CA SER A 156 11.74 -7.66 8.30
C SER A 156 11.91 -7.63 6.78
N GLN A 157 13.08 -7.19 6.30
CA GLN A 157 13.42 -7.20 4.87
C GLN A 157 13.45 -8.62 4.30
N ARG A 158 14.07 -9.58 5.00
CA ARG A 158 14.07 -10.98 4.55
C ARG A 158 12.67 -11.56 4.47
N ARG A 159 11.82 -11.31 5.47
CA ARG A 159 10.42 -11.79 5.49
C ARG A 159 9.61 -11.24 4.33
N ALA A 160 9.67 -9.93 4.08
CA ALA A 160 9.02 -9.32 2.94
C ALA A 160 9.53 -9.90 1.61
N ARG A 161 10.84 -10.12 1.50
CA ARG A 161 11.48 -10.72 0.32
C ARG A 161 11.00 -12.15 0.10
N THR A 162 10.93 -12.99 1.13
CA THR A 162 10.47 -14.38 1.00
C THR A 162 9.02 -14.45 0.51
N VAL A 163 8.14 -13.57 1.00
CA VAL A 163 6.76 -13.48 0.47
C VAL A 163 6.78 -13.05 -1.01
N ALA A 164 7.57 -12.06 -1.39
CA ALA A 164 7.70 -11.62 -2.78
C ALA A 164 8.19 -12.74 -3.69
N ASP A 165 9.24 -13.43 -3.29
CA ASP A 165 9.84 -14.53 -4.06
C ASP A 165 8.85 -15.67 -4.27
N TYR A 166 8.02 -15.98 -3.24
CA TYR A 166 6.95 -16.95 -3.36
C TYR A 166 5.87 -16.50 -4.36
N LEU A 167 5.41 -15.23 -4.29
CA LEU A 167 4.43 -14.69 -5.23
C LEU A 167 4.95 -14.71 -6.67
N VAL A 168 6.24 -14.40 -6.89
CA VAL A 168 6.90 -14.49 -8.20
C VAL A 168 6.93 -15.95 -8.69
N ALA A 169 7.24 -16.91 -7.81
CA ALA A 169 7.17 -18.33 -8.14
C ALA A 169 5.76 -18.80 -8.53
N GLN A 170 4.71 -18.09 -8.06
CA GLN A 170 3.31 -18.27 -8.43
C GLN A 170 2.87 -17.37 -9.62
N ASN A 171 3.82 -16.90 -10.44
CA ASN A 171 3.62 -16.10 -11.65
C ASN A 171 3.07 -14.67 -11.43
N VAL A 172 3.21 -14.09 -10.24
CA VAL A 172 3.00 -12.64 -10.07
C VAL A 172 4.18 -11.90 -10.69
N ASP A 173 3.89 -10.95 -11.60
CA ASP A 173 4.92 -10.20 -12.31
C ASP A 173 5.79 -9.39 -11.32
N PRO A 174 7.12 -9.63 -11.25
CA PRO A 174 8.01 -8.97 -10.31
C PRO A 174 8.07 -7.45 -10.47
N ILE A 175 7.77 -6.91 -11.65
CA ILE A 175 7.74 -5.45 -11.89
C ILE A 175 6.65 -4.74 -11.05
N ARG A 176 5.64 -5.48 -10.62
CA ARG A 176 4.55 -4.98 -9.78
C ARG A 176 4.90 -4.94 -8.30
N LEU A 177 5.98 -5.61 -7.89
CA LEU A 177 6.32 -5.83 -6.48
C LEU A 177 7.38 -4.82 -6.01
N ASP A 178 7.05 -4.06 -4.97
CA ASP A 178 7.99 -3.26 -4.16
C ASP A 178 8.18 -3.94 -2.80
N VAL A 179 9.42 -4.15 -2.38
CA VAL A 179 9.73 -4.92 -1.16
C VAL A 179 10.47 -4.05 -0.17
N GLN A 180 9.87 -3.82 0.98
CA GLN A 180 10.39 -2.96 2.02
C GLN A 180 10.46 -3.68 3.38
N GLY A 181 11.53 -3.43 4.14
CA GLY A 181 11.64 -3.79 5.54
C GLY A 181 11.62 -2.53 6.40
N PHE A 182 10.80 -2.51 7.43
CA PHE A 182 10.67 -1.38 8.36
C PHE A 182 11.20 -1.72 9.77
N GLY A 183 11.62 -2.98 10.00
CA GLY A 183 12.05 -3.37 11.35
C GLY A 183 10.99 -3.06 12.38
N GLU A 184 11.39 -2.42 13.47
CA GLU A 184 10.56 -1.96 14.58
C GLU A 184 10.06 -0.51 14.45
N ASP A 185 10.40 0.19 13.36
CA ASP A 185 10.22 1.64 13.22
C ASP A 185 8.75 2.07 13.03
N GLU A 186 7.88 1.15 12.60
CA GLU A 186 6.45 1.43 12.36
C GLU A 186 5.54 0.53 13.24
N PRO A 187 5.51 0.72 14.57
CA PRO A 187 4.66 -0.06 15.45
C PRO A 187 3.18 0.37 15.32
N ILE A 188 2.26 -0.60 15.29
CA ILE A 188 0.81 -0.35 15.31
C ILE A 188 0.19 -0.57 16.71
N ALA A 189 0.99 -1.07 17.66
CA ALA A 189 0.60 -1.29 19.05
C ALA A 189 1.80 -1.08 19.97
N SER A 190 1.55 -0.94 21.30
CA SER A 190 2.64 -0.81 22.27
C SER A 190 3.52 -2.06 22.31
N ASN A 191 4.83 -1.88 22.25
CA ASN A 191 5.81 -2.95 22.43
C ASN A 191 5.97 -3.42 23.88
N ASP A 192 5.37 -2.72 24.87
CA ASP A 192 5.47 -3.08 26.29
C ASP A 192 4.72 -4.37 26.60
N THR A 193 3.63 -4.66 25.86
CA THR A 193 2.79 -5.83 26.07
C THR A 193 3.08 -6.94 25.07
N ALA A 194 2.95 -8.20 25.49
CA ALA A 194 3.10 -9.35 24.59
C ALA A 194 2.08 -9.33 23.43
N ALA A 195 0.85 -8.89 23.71
CA ALA A 195 -0.20 -8.75 22.69
C ALA A 195 0.15 -7.67 21.67
N GLY A 196 0.63 -6.50 22.12
CA GLY A 196 1.05 -5.44 21.20
C GLY A 196 2.27 -5.84 20.35
N ARG A 197 3.25 -6.51 20.93
CA ARG A 197 4.37 -7.06 20.16
C ARG A 197 3.92 -8.06 19.10
N ALA A 198 2.93 -8.90 19.41
CA ALA A 198 2.37 -9.84 18.42
C ALA A 198 1.75 -9.10 17.22
N LEU A 199 1.03 -8.00 17.45
CA LEU A 199 0.47 -7.16 16.39
C LEU A 199 1.56 -6.45 15.55
N ASN A 200 2.67 -6.05 16.19
CA ASN A 200 3.77 -5.39 15.49
C ASN A 200 4.53 -6.35 14.57
N ARG A 201 4.64 -7.64 14.92
CA ARG A 201 5.23 -8.68 14.06
C ARG A 201 4.27 -9.05 12.94
N ARG A 202 4.36 -8.38 11.79
CA ARG A 202 3.45 -8.55 10.67
C ARG A 202 4.13 -8.38 9.31
N VAL A 203 3.46 -8.83 8.28
CA VAL A 203 3.73 -8.43 6.89
C VAL A 203 2.48 -7.76 6.35
N GLU A 204 2.63 -6.57 5.83
CA GLU A 204 1.57 -5.83 5.14
C GLU A 204 1.75 -5.94 3.63
N VAL A 205 0.64 -6.11 2.91
CA VAL A 205 0.58 -6.09 1.45
C VAL A 205 -0.33 -4.94 1.06
N ALA A 206 0.25 -3.87 0.54
CA ALA A 206 -0.50 -2.72 0.04
C ALA A 206 -0.67 -2.84 -1.48
N ILE A 207 -1.92 -2.72 -1.96
CA ILE A 207 -2.29 -2.89 -3.36
C ILE A 207 -2.97 -1.61 -3.85
N TRP A 208 -2.51 -1.06 -4.98
CA TRP A 208 -3.09 0.14 -5.60
C TRP A 208 -3.08 0.05 -7.12
N ALA A 209 -3.91 0.87 -7.78
CA ALA A 209 -4.01 0.93 -9.23
C ALA A 209 -2.67 1.30 -9.88
N ASN A 210 -2.24 0.53 -10.88
CA ASN A 210 -1.11 0.90 -11.72
C ASN A 210 -1.53 1.92 -12.80
N ASP A 211 -0.56 2.40 -13.60
CA ASP A 211 -0.82 3.40 -14.62
C ASP A 211 -1.76 2.91 -15.74
N LYS A 212 -1.77 1.61 -16.00
CA LYS A 212 -2.69 1.01 -16.99
C LYS A 212 -4.14 1.09 -16.51
N LEU A 213 -4.41 0.69 -15.27
CA LEU A 213 -5.75 0.78 -14.68
C LEU A 213 -6.23 2.24 -14.60
N LYS A 214 -5.33 3.17 -14.22
CA LYS A 214 -5.63 4.61 -14.18
C LYS A 214 -6.00 5.18 -15.54
N LYS A 215 -5.29 4.78 -16.62
CA LYS A 215 -5.62 5.18 -18.00
C LYS A 215 -6.99 4.67 -18.41
N VAL A 216 -7.28 3.38 -18.21
CA VAL A 216 -8.59 2.78 -18.52
C VAL A 216 -9.70 3.49 -17.74
N ALA A 217 -9.49 3.81 -16.47
CA ALA A 217 -10.44 4.53 -15.65
C ALA A 217 -10.71 5.96 -16.16
N ALA A 218 -9.66 6.68 -16.60
CA ALA A 218 -9.79 8.01 -17.17
C ALA A 218 -10.55 8.01 -18.51
N GLU A 219 -10.30 7.03 -19.38
CA GLU A 219 -11.03 6.85 -20.65
C GLU A 219 -12.52 6.57 -20.45
N LYS A 220 -12.87 5.84 -19.38
CA LYS A 220 -14.29 5.55 -19.05
C LYS A 220 -14.99 6.69 -18.31
N ALA A 221 -14.25 7.70 -17.85
CA ALA A 221 -14.75 8.86 -17.13
C ALA A 221 -15.04 10.07 -18.04
N GLY A 222 -14.53 10.08 -19.27
CA GLY A 222 -14.71 11.13 -20.30
C GLY A 222 -15.74 10.73 -21.32
#